data_ffdcb9ba73bae51ef0553f2e1ef9728f
#
_entry.id   ffdcb9ba73bae51ef0553f2e1ef9728f
#
_cell.length_a   1.000
_cell.length_b   1.000
_cell.length_c   1.000
_cell.angle_alpha   90.00
_cell.angle_beta   90.00
_cell.angle_gamma   90.00
#
_symmetry.space_group_name_H-M   'P 1'
#
loop_
_entity.id
_entity.type
_entity.pdbx_description
1 polymer ?
#
loop_
_entity_poly.entity_id
_entity_poly.type
_entity_poly.pdbx_seq_one_letter_code
_entity_poly.pdbx_strand_id
1 'polypeptide(L)'
;MATDYKLRISAKDKTKGGFNSVNKNVNKTQQAMKKLAGAFAGAFAIRQIVQFGNESLQLADSIGKTADSIGITTDFLQKYQYAAQQSGIETEQFNKALRFFSKGVGEAAQGTGLAMRAFEEMGISIRDSSGQTKKSEALFKEFFVSLESIQSPFERNALLAQVFGAKVGITMANLIKDGVVAMDDLA
;
A
#
# COMPACT_ATOMS: atom_id res chain seq x y z
N MET A 1 38.04 41.27 -45.52
CA MET A 1 36.86 41.72 -44.81
C MET A 1 36.36 40.53 -43.98
N ALA A 2 36.59 40.53 -42.66
CA ALA A 2 36.09 39.48 -41.78
C ALA A 2 34.71 39.88 -41.26
N THR A 3 33.70 39.07 -41.55
CA THR A 3 32.33 39.30 -41.13
C THR A 3 32.10 38.62 -39.78
N ASP A 4 32.00 39.44 -38.73
CA ASP A 4 31.75 38.98 -37.34
C ASP A 4 30.26 38.57 -37.21
N TYR A 5 29.99 37.26 -37.06
CA TYR A 5 28.67 36.76 -36.77
C TYR A 5 28.49 36.67 -35.24
N LYS A 6 27.69 37.58 -34.63
CA LYS A 6 27.29 37.49 -33.22
C LYS A 6 26.06 36.60 -33.07
N LEU A 7 26.26 35.37 -32.58
CA LEU A 7 25.19 34.49 -32.22
C LEU A 7 24.65 34.88 -30.83
N ARG A 8 23.41 35.38 -30.76
CA ARG A 8 22.70 35.60 -29.49
C ARG A 8 21.89 34.37 -29.12
N ILE A 9 22.35 33.58 -28.15
CA ILE A 9 21.58 32.49 -27.56
C ILE A 9 20.80 33.05 -26.38
N SER A 10 19.49 33.16 -26.48
CA SER A 10 18.61 33.52 -25.37
C SER A 10 17.93 32.25 -24.86
N ALA A 11 18.36 31.74 -23.70
CA ALA A 11 17.68 30.67 -22.99
C ALA A 11 16.53 31.26 -22.16
N LYS A 12 15.29 30.96 -22.54
CA LYS A 12 14.10 31.35 -21.78
C LYS A 12 13.70 30.20 -20.87
N ASP A 13 13.97 30.34 -19.58
CA ASP A 13 13.60 29.34 -18.58
C ASP A 13 12.06 29.27 -18.44
N LYS A 14 11.46 28.16 -18.93
CA LYS A 14 10.03 27.87 -18.83
C LYS A 14 9.71 26.94 -17.65
N THR A 15 10.71 26.57 -16.84
CA THR A 15 10.51 25.62 -15.75
C THR A 15 9.74 26.19 -14.55
N LYS A 16 9.78 27.52 -14.34
CA LYS A 16 9.01 28.20 -13.27
C LYS A 16 7.51 27.91 -13.30
N GLY A 17 6.92 27.82 -14.48
CA GLY A 17 5.51 27.50 -14.64
C GLY A 17 5.18 26.06 -14.24
N GLY A 18 6.06 25.12 -14.58
CA GLY A 18 5.95 23.71 -14.22
C GLY A 18 6.08 23.50 -12.70
N PHE A 19 7.12 24.10 -12.09
CA PHE A 19 7.30 24.01 -10.63
C PHE A 19 6.18 24.69 -9.83
N ASN A 20 5.61 25.78 -10.30
CA ASN A 20 4.46 26.42 -9.66
C ASN A 20 3.18 25.55 -9.75
N SER A 21 3.00 24.79 -10.83
CA SER A 21 1.89 23.85 -10.97
C SER A 21 2.06 22.64 -10.07
N VAL A 22 3.28 22.08 -9.96
CA VAL A 22 3.62 20.99 -9.05
C VAL A 22 3.42 21.45 -7.59
N ASN A 23 3.94 22.61 -7.20
CA ASN A 23 3.74 23.15 -5.85
C ASN A 23 2.28 23.43 -5.50
N LYS A 24 1.47 23.91 -6.46
CA LYS A 24 0.01 24.07 -6.25
C LYS A 24 -0.69 22.74 -6.06
N ASN A 25 -0.30 21.71 -6.80
CA ASN A 25 -0.89 20.39 -6.66
C ASN A 25 -0.44 19.71 -5.36
N VAL A 26 0.84 19.83 -4.99
CA VAL A 26 1.36 19.37 -3.70
C VAL A 26 0.62 20.05 -2.54
N ASN A 27 0.43 21.38 -2.60
CA ASN A 27 -0.32 22.10 -1.55
C ASN A 27 -1.80 21.70 -1.48
N LYS A 28 -2.45 21.43 -2.62
CA LYS A 28 -3.83 20.91 -2.65
C LYS A 28 -3.91 19.50 -2.06
N THR A 29 -2.95 18.65 -2.41
CA THR A 29 -2.85 17.31 -1.85
C THR A 29 -2.58 17.36 -0.35
N GLN A 30 -1.65 18.20 0.12
CA GLN A 30 -1.40 18.41 1.55
C GLN A 30 -2.61 18.96 2.30
N GLN A 31 -3.41 19.86 1.70
CA GLN A 31 -4.64 20.35 2.32
C GLN A 31 -5.75 19.30 2.34
N ALA A 32 -5.86 18.47 1.31
CA ALA A 32 -6.77 17.33 1.29
C ALA A 32 -6.32 16.29 2.33
N MET A 33 -5.01 16.01 2.44
CA MET A 33 -4.43 15.15 3.46
C MET A 33 -4.65 15.71 4.88
N LYS A 34 -4.49 17.02 5.11
CA LYS A 34 -4.80 17.65 6.41
C LYS A 34 -6.28 17.57 6.77
N LYS A 35 -7.19 17.65 5.80
CA LYS A 35 -8.63 17.48 6.03
C LYS A 35 -8.98 16.02 6.33
N LEU A 36 -8.35 15.06 5.62
CA LEU A 36 -8.45 13.63 5.90
C LEU A 36 -7.80 13.29 7.25
N ALA A 37 -6.58 13.80 7.52
CA ALA A 37 -5.93 13.65 8.82
C ALA A 37 -6.78 14.24 9.96
N GLY A 38 -7.47 15.34 9.74
CA GLY A 38 -8.41 15.91 10.72
C GLY A 38 -9.64 15.04 10.97
N ALA A 39 -10.16 14.36 9.95
CA ALA A 39 -11.26 13.41 10.07
C ALA A 39 -10.81 12.10 10.72
N PHE A 40 -9.56 11.66 10.47
CA PHE A 40 -8.96 10.44 11.04
C PHE A 40 -8.17 10.69 12.33
N ALA A 41 -7.67 11.90 12.59
CA ALA A 41 -6.97 12.22 13.86
C ALA A 41 -7.85 12.10 15.09
N GLY A 42 -9.18 12.16 14.93
CA GLY A 42 -10.13 11.82 16.00
C GLY A 42 -10.18 10.32 16.31
N ALA A 43 -9.85 9.45 15.34
CA ALA A 43 -9.87 8.00 15.49
C ALA A 43 -8.47 7.37 15.65
N PHE A 44 -7.44 8.05 15.13
CA PHE A 44 -6.05 7.54 15.07
C PHE A 44 -5.07 8.41 15.86
N ALA A 45 -5.39 8.78 17.10
CA ALA A 45 -4.38 9.33 17.97
C ALA A 45 -3.28 8.28 18.17
N ILE A 46 -2.04 8.62 17.79
CA ILE A 46 -0.81 7.83 18.00
C ILE A 46 -0.76 7.27 19.45
N ARG A 47 -1.39 7.94 20.42
CA ARG A 47 -1.58 7.45 21.78
C ARG A 47 -2.33 6.11 21.87
N GLN A 48 -3.29 5.81 21.00
CA GLN A 48 -4.01 4.53 21.04
C GLN A 48 -3.17 3.39 20.45
N ILE A 49 -2.32 3.68 19.46
CA ILE A 49 -1.37 2.70 18.93
C ILE A 49 -0.31 2.36 19.98
N VAL A 50 0.17 3.35 20.73
CA VAL A 50 1.11 3.17 21.84
C VAL A 50 0.45 2.46 23.03
N GLN A 51 -0.82 2.74 23.34
CA GLN A 51 -1.57 2.03 24.39
C GLN A 51 -1.87 0.59 24.01
N PHE A 52 -2.23 0.33 22.75
CA PHE A 52 -2.36 -1.03 22.21
C PHE A 52 -1.04 -1.81 22.29
N GLY A 53 0.11 -1.13 22.10
CA GLY A 53 1.46 -1.72 22.25
C GLY A 53 1.88 -1.95 23.72
N ASN A 54 1.38 -1.13 24.65
CA ASN A 54 1.80 -1.21 26.07
C ASN A 54 1.00 -2.21 26.93
N GLU A 55 -0.18 -2.61 26.51
CA GLU A 55 -0.98 -3.61 27.25
C GLU A 55 -0.49 -5.05 27.05
N SER A 56 0.59 -5.28 26.29
CA SER A 56 0.97 -6.63 25.90
C SER A 56 2.45 -6.85 25.65
N LEU A 57 3.25 -6.98 26.66
CA LEU A 57 4.59 -7.63 26.50
C LEU A 57 4.47 -9.06 25.95
N GLN A 58 3.39 -9.78 26.25
CA GLN A 58 3.08 -11.09 25.66
C GLN A 58 2.56 -10.98 24.21
N LEU A 59 1.86 -9.90 23.86
CA LEU A 59 1.45 -9.61 22.49
C LEU A 59 2.64 -9.19 21.62
N ALA A 60 3.62 -8.47 22.15
CA ALA A 60 4.79 -8.04 21.37
C ALA A 60 5.57 -9.23 20.81
N ASP A 61 5.76 -10.30 21.62
CA ASP A 61 6.43 -11.53 21.15
C ASP A 61 5.59 -12.25 20.08
N SER A 62 4.27 -12.30 20.23
CA SER A 62 3.39 -12.94 19.25
C SER A 62 3.29 -12.12 17.96
N ILE A 63 3.30 -10.78 18.03
CA ILE A 63 3.32 -9.88 16.89
C ILE A 63 4.65 -10.05 16.13
N GLY A 64 5.79 -10.05 16.84
CA GLY A 64 7.10 -10.28 16.24
C GLY A 64 7.16 -11.60 15.48
N LYS A 65 6.79 -12.70 16.12
CA LYS A 65 6.75 -14.03 15.49
C LYS A 65 5.81 -14.11 14.30
N THR A 66 4.67 -13.42 14.37
CA THR A 66 3.71 -13.38 13.26
C THR A 66 4.29 -12.57 12.09
N ALA A 67 4.85 -11.40 12.34
CA ALA A 67 5.49 -10.55 11.33
C ALA A 67 6.64 -11.28 10.63
N ASP A 68 7.53 -11.91 11.40
CA ASP A 68 8.65 -12.70 10.88
C ASP A 68 8.16 -13.87 10.01
N SER A 69 7.12 -14.59 10.45
CA SER A 69 6.58 -15.73 9.71
C SER A 69 5.94 -15.33 8.37
N ILE A 70 5.53 -14.09 8.24
CA ILE A 70 4.89 -13.51 7.04
C ILE A 70 5.92 -12.77 6.17
N GLY A 71 7.07 -12.39 6.74
CA GLY A 71 8.11 -11.62 6.05
C GLY A 71 7.75 -10.15 5.87
N ILE A 72 7.13 -9.55 6.92
CA ILE A 72 6.76 -8.14 6.99
C ILE A 72 7.29 -7.52 8.28
N THR A 73 7.31 -6.18 8.37
CA THR A 73 7.67 -5.49 9.61
C THR A 73 6.55 -5.55 10.65
N THR A 74 6.92 -5.45 11.93
CA THR A 74 5.96 -5.36 13.03
C THR A 74 5.09 -4.11 12.93
N ASP A 75 5.66 -2.99 12.47
CA ASP A 75 4.94 -1.73 12.24
C ASP A 75 3.85 -1.90 11.17
N PHE A 76 4.20 -2.53 10.05
CA PHE A 76 3.23 -2.84 9.01
C PHE A 76 2.12 -3.73 9.55
N LEU A 77 2.47 -4.82 10.24
CA LEU A 77 1.47 -5.74 10.79
C LEU A 77 0.50 -5.04 11.74
N GLN A 78 1.01 -4.27 12.70
CA GLN A 78 0.18 -3.56 13.68
C GLN A 78 -0.72 -2.52 13.02
N LYS A 79 -0.18 -1.72 12.12
CA LYS A 79 -0.91 -0.70 11.37
C LYS A 79 -2.09 -1.30 10.61
N TYR A 80 -1.83 -2.38 9.88
CA TYR A 80 -2.86 -3.00 9.06
C TYR A 80 -3.81 -3.90 9.84
N GLN A 81 -3.39 -4.50 10.97
CA GLN A 81 -4.31 -5.15 11.91
C GLN A 81 -5.32 -4.16 12.48
N TYR A 82 -4.87 -2.98 12.86
CA TYR A 82 -5.77 -1.94 13.35
C TYR A 82 -6.78 -1.52 12.28
N ALA A 83 -6.33 -1.28 11.05
CA ALA A 83 -7.20 -0.98 9.93
C ALA A 83 -8.23 -2.07 9.65
N ALA A 84 -7.78 -3.31 9.68
CA ALA A 84 -8.64 -4.46 9.50
C ALA A 84 -9.73 -4.53 10.56
N GLN A 85 -9.40 -4.27 11.83
CA GLN A 85 -10.37 -4.20 12.92
C GLN A 85 -11.40 -3.09 12.71
N GLN A 86 -10.98 -1.89 12.29
CA GLN A 86 -11.89 -0.79 11.97
C GLN A 86 -12.83 -1.14 10.81
N SER A 87 -12.36 -1.96 9.88
CA SER A 87 -13.15 -2.47 8.73
C SER A 87 -13.98 -3.72 9.07
N GLY A 88 -14.06 -4.10 10.35
CA GLY A 88 -14.83 -5.26 10.81
C GLY A 88 -14.15 -6.61 10.52
N ILE A 89 -12.83 -6.62 10.26
CA ILE A 89 -12.06 -7.84 10.05
C ILE A 89 -11.34 -8.20 11.35
N GLU A 90 -11.59 -9.39 11.86
CA GLU A 90 -10.90 -9.87 13.06
C GLU A 90 -9.40 -10.07 12.82
N THR A 91 -8.59 -9.77 13.83
CA THR A 91 -7.11 -9.86 13.77
C THR A 91 -6.64 -11.22 13.28
N GLU A 92 -7.23 -12.31 13.77
CA GLU A 92 -6.85 -13.67 13.37
C GLU A 92 -7.18 -13.94 11.88
N GLN A 93 -8.30 -13.44 11.39
CA GLN A 93 -8.66 -13.54 9.98
C GLN A 93 -7.69 -12.74 9.11
N PHE A 94 -7.34 -11.53 9.54
CA PHE A 94 -6.37 -10.70 8.85
C PHE A 94 -4.98 -11.37 8.81
N ASN A 95 -4.48 -11.87 9.93
CA ASN A 95 -3.20 -12.60 10.00
C ASN A 95 -3.19 -13.82 9.07
N LYS A 96 -4.31 -14.54 9.01
CA LYS A 96 -4.47 -15.67 8.10
C LYS A 96 -4.42 -15.23 6.63
N ALA A 97 -5.09 -14.13 6.29
CA ALA A 97 -5.03 -13.54 4.96
C ALA A 97 -3.60 -13.17 4.58
N LEU A 98 -2.84 -12.51 5.48
CA LEU A 98 -1.45 -12.15 5.23
C LEU A 98 -0.54 -13.37 5.04
N ARG A 99 -0.76 -14.46 5.76
CA ARG A 99 -0.01 -15.72 5.54
C ARG A 99 -0.28 -16.30 4.15
N PHE A 100 -1.55 -16.28 3.69
CA PHE A 100 -1.87 -16.68 2.33
C PHE A 100 -1.23 -15.77 1.29
N PHE A 101 -1.26 -14.47 1.54
CA PHE A 101 -0.61 -13.49 0.68
C PHE A 101 0.90 -13.74 0.56
N SER A 102 1.60 -13.86 1.69
CA SER A 102 3.05 -14.12 1.71
C SER A 102 3.41 -15.43 0.99
N LYS A 103 2.64 -16.51 1.24
CA LYS A 103 2.79 -17.76 0.51
C LYS A 103 2.60 -17.55 -1.00
N GLY A 104 1.53 -16.83 -1.38
CA GLY A 104 1.22 -16.53 -2.78
C GLY A 104 2.33 -15.71 -3.46
N VAL A 105 2.92 -14.74 -2.77
CA VAL A 105 4.09 -13.99 -3.26
C VAL A 105 5.28 -14.91 -3.47
N GLY A 106 5.54 -15.83 -2.55
CA GLY A 106 6.61 -16.82 -2.69
C GLY A 106 6.43 -17.75 -3.88
N GLU A 107 5.20 -18.26 -4.11
CA GLU A 107 4.86 -19.08 -5.28
C GLU A 107 4.98 -18.27 -6.58
N ALA A 108 4.48 -17.04 -6.58
CA ALA A 108 4.55 -16.14 -7.71
C ALA A 108 6.01 -15.78 -8.08
N ALA A 109 6.89 -15.63 -7.10
CA ALA A 109 8.32 -15.41 -7.34
C ALA A 109 9.01 -16.61 -8.03
N GLN A 110 8.42 -17.81 -7.88
CA GLN A 110 8.84 -19.04 -8.58
C GLN A 110 8.12 -19.25 -9.93
N GLY A 111 7.28 -18.30 -10.33
CA GLY A 111 6.52 -18.40 -11.59
C GLY A 111 5.28 -19.31 -11.50
N THR A 112 4.75 -19.54 -10.30
CA THR A 112 3.62 -20.45 -10.06
C THR A 112 2.55 -19.84 -9.16
N GLY A 113 1.42 -20.52 -9.04
CA GLY A 113 0.36 -20.18 -8.09
C GLY A 113 -0.72 -19.24 -8.65
N LEU A 114 -1.80 -19.13 -7.88
CA LEU A 114 -2.96 -18.29 -8.26
C LEU A 114 -2.65 -16.80 -8.09
N ALA A 115 -1.85 -16.44 -7.09
CA ALA A 115 -1.46 -15.06 -6.85
C ALA A 115 -0.64 -14.49 -8.02
N MET A 116 0.21 -15.31 -8.67
CA MET A 116 0.93 -14.88 -9.87
C MET A 116 -0.03 -14.40 -10.95
N ARG A 117 -1.09 -15.17 -11.25
CA ARG A 117 -2.07 -14.81 -12.26
C ARG A 117 -2.79 -13.50 -11.91
N ALA A 118 -3.17 -13.34 -10.64
CA ALA A 118 -3.79 -12.11 -10.17
C ALA A 118 -2.87 -10.89 -10.34
N PHE A 119 -1.58 -11.02 -10.01
CA PHE A 119 -0.61 -9.95 -10.20
C PHE A 119 -0.41 -9.62 -11.68
N GLU A 120 -0.32 -10.63 -12.55
CA GLU A 120 -0.21 -10.43 -14.01
C GLU A 120 -1.44 -9.74 -14.59
N GLU A 121 -2.65 -10.19 -14.21
CA GLU A 121 -3.91 -9.59 -14.63
C GLU A 121 -4.03 -8.13 -14.24
N MET A 122 -3.51 -7.77 -13.07
CA MET A 122 -3.47 -6.40 -12.56
C MET A 122 -2.27 -5.59 -13.04
N GLY A 123 -1.37 -6.17 -13.84
CA GLY A 123 -0.15 -5.52 -14.31
C GLY A 123 0.88 -5.24 -13.22
N ILE A 124 0.81 -5.95 -12.09
CA ILE A 124 1.73 -5.80 -10.96
C ILE A 124 2.96 -6.68 -11.18
N SER A 125 4.13 -6.03 -11.34
CA SER A 125 5.39 -6.78 -11.39
C SER A 125 5.79 -7.24 -9.99
N ILE A 126 6.06 -8.54 -9.84
CA ILE A 126 6.55 -9.13 -8.59
C ILE A 126 8.02 -8.81 -8.35
N ARG A 127 8.75 -8.47 -9.43
CA ARG A 127 10.17 -8.13 -9.37
C ARG A 127 10.37 -6.63 -9.51
N ASP A 128 11.38 -6.13 -8.82
CA ASP A 128 11.83 -4.75 -8.97
C ASP A 128 12.73 -4.58 -10.21
N SER A 129 13.21 -3.35 -10.43
CA SER A 129 14.11 -3.01 -11.55
C SER A 129 15.46 -3.74 -11.51
N SER A 130 15.87 -4.27 -10.36
CA SER A 130 17.09 -5.07 -10.20
C SER A 130 16.85 -6.57 -10.42
N GLY A 131 15.60 -6.98 -10.68
CA GLY A 131 15.19 -8.37 -10.86
C GLY A 131 14.96 -9.12 -9.54
N GLN A 132 15.06 -8.45 -8.39
CA GLN A 132 14.78 -9.04 -7.09
C GLN A 132 13.28 -9.06 -6.81
N THR A 133 12.82 -10.04 -6.03
CA THR A 133 11.42 -10.06 -5.57
C THR A 133 11.18 -8.87 -4.66
N LYS A 134 10.14 -8.08 -4.97
CA LYS A 134 9.70 -6.97 -4.13
C LYS A 134 9.32 -7.46 -2.74
N LYS A 135 9.42 -6.57 -1.75
CA LYS A 135 8.95 -6.85 -0.39
C LYS A 135 7.44 -7.12 -0.38
N SER A 136 7.00 -8.05 0.46
CA SER A 136 5.57 -8.38 0.61
C SER A 136 4.71 -7.15 0.90
N GLU A 137 5.22 -6.22 1.70
CA GLU A 137 4.53 -4.95 2.02
C GLU A 137 4.27 -4.09 0.78
N ALA A 138 5.27 -3.94 -0.09
CA ALA A 138 5.14 -3.17 -1.33
C ALA A 138 4.11 -3.83 -2.27
N LEU A 139 4.18 -5.14 -2.44
CA LEU A 139 3.22 -5.89 -3.25
C LEU A 139 1.80 -5.83 -2.68
N PHE A 140 1.65 -5.85 -1.35
CA PHE A 140 0.36 -5.69 -0.69
C PHE A 140 -0.28 -4.34 -1.03
N LYS A 141 0.50 -3.27 -0.93
CA LYS A 141 0.05 -1.91 -1.25
C LYS A 141 -0.31 -1.77 -2.73
N GLU A 142 0.59 -2.18 -3.62
CA GLU A 142 0.35 -2.14 -5.07
C GLU A 142 -0.92 -2.92 -5.44
N PHE A 143 -1.16 -4.06 -4.81
CA PHE A 143 -2.34 -4.88 -5.03
C PHE A 143 -3.63 -4.14 -4.66
N PHE A 144 -3.69 -3.53 -3.47
CA PHE A 144 -4.88 -2.80 -3.03
C PHE A 144 -5.12 -1.53 -3.86
N VAL A 145 -4.06 -0.78 -4.21
CA VAL A 145 -4.17 0.38 -5.12
C VAL A 145 -4.75 -0.04 -6.47
N SER A 146 -4.27 -1.14 -7.03
CA SER A 146 -4.78 -1.63 -8.31
C SER A 146 -6.22 -2.12 -8.21
N LEU A 147 -6.62 -2.74 -7.08
CA LEU A 147 -7.99 -3.18 -6.85
C LEU A 147 -9.01 -2.03 -6.81
N GLU A 148 -8.61 -0.82 -6.37
CA GLU A 148 -9.50 0.34 -6.37
C GLU A 148 -9.95 0.74 -7.77
N SER A 149 -9.12 0.51 -8.79
CA SER A 149 -9.45 0.80 -10.18
C SER A 149 -10.49 -0.14 -10.78
N ILE A 150 -10.69 -1.32 -10.18
CA ILE A 150 -11.60 -2.36 -10.68
C ILE A 150 -13.02 -2.06 -10.20
N GLN A 151 -13.93 -1.76 -11.14
CA GLN A 151 -15.31 -1.39 -10.80
C GLN A 151 -16.19 -2.58 -10.44
N SER A 152 -15.92 -3.75 -11.05
CA SER A 152 -16.71 -4.97 -10.84
C SER A 152 -16.45 -5.60 -9.47
N PRO A 153 -17.45 -5.69 -8.57
CA PRO A 153 -17.28 -6.37 -7.28
C PRO A 153 -16.94 -7.85 -7.43
N PHE A 154 -17.46 -8.50 -8.47
CA PHE A 154 -17.19 -9.92 -8.73
C PHE A 154 -15.74 -10.16 -9.11
N GLU A 155 -15.19 -9.30 -9.96
CA GLU A 155 -13.81 -9.34 -10.39
C GLU A 155 -12.86 -9.07 -9.21
N ARG A 156 -13.12 -8.02 -8.43
CA ARG A 156 -12.37 -7.74 -7.19
C ARG A 156 -12.38 -8.93 -6.23
N ASN A 157 -13.54 -9.55 -5.99
CA ASN A 157 -13.65 -10.70 -5.10
C ASN A 157 -12.91 -11.92 -5.63
N ALA A 158 -12.87 -12.13 -6.95
CA ALA A 158 -12.12 -13.22 -7.56
C ALA A 158 -10.60 -13.02 -7.35
N LEU A 159 -10.08 -11.82 -7.59
CA LEU A 159 -8.68 -11.47 -7.35
C LEU A 159 -8.29 -11.58 -5.87
N LEU A 160 -9.14 -11.07 -4.97
CA LEU A 160 -8.94 -11.21 -3.54
C LEU A 160 -8.90 -12.69 -3.10
N ALA A 161 -9.76 -13.53 -3.65
CA ALA A 161 -9.79 -14.96 -3.37
C ALA A 161 -8.53 -15.68 -3.87
N GLN A 162 -7.98 -15.26 -5.03
CA GLN A 162 -6.75 -15.82 -5.59
C GLN A 162 -5.52 -15.47 -4.72
N VAL A 163 -5.48 -14.26 -4.16
CA VAL A 163 -4.31 -13.74 -3.44
C VAL A 163 -4.38 -14.07 -1.94
N PHE A 164 -5.54 -13.93 -1.30
CA PHE A 164 -5.74 -14.11 0.15
C PHE A 164 -6.44 -15.41 0.53
N GLY A 165 -6.80 -16.24 -0.47
CA GLY A 165 -7.53 -17.47 -0.29
C GLY A 165 -9.06 -17.29 -0.23
N ALA A 166 -9.78 -18.26 -0.72
CA ALA A 166 -11.23 -18.18 -0.96
C ALA A 166 -12.07 -17.85 0.29
N LYS A 167 -11.65 -18.35 1.47
CA LYS A 167 -12.42 -18.13 2.71
C LYS A 167 -12.28 -16.74 3.31
N VAL A 168 -11.11 -16.11 3.16
CA VAL A 168 -10.75 -14.86 3.84
C VAL A 168 -10.64 -13.71 2.85
N GLY A 169 -10.34 -14.03 1.58
CA GLY A 169 -10.09 -13.01 0.54
C GLY A 169 -11.27 -12.04 0.39
N ILE A 170 -12.50 -12.54 0.37
CA ILE A 170 -13.68 -11.70 0.20
C ILE A 170 -13.85 -10.70 1.35
N THR A 171 -13.53 -11.07 2.59
CA THR A 171 -13.58 -10.15 3.73
C THR A 171 -12.56 -9.02 3.62
N MET A 172 -11.44 -9.25 2.91
CA MET A 172 -10.44 -8.22 2.64
C MET A 172 -10.97 -7.08 1.76
N ALA A 173 -12.11 -7.26 1.06
CA ALA A 173 -12.77 -6.20 0.30
C ALA A 173 -13.21 -5.03 1.19
N ASN A 174 -13.44 -5.26 2.48
CA ASN A 174 -13.78 -4.19 3.41
C ASN A 174 -12.63 -3.20 3.61
N LEU A 175 -11.38 -3.65 3.52
CA LEU A 175 -10.21 -2.77 3.60
C LEU A 175 -10.19 -1.70 2.48
N ILE A 176 -10.76 -2.00 1.30
CA ILE A 176 -10.83 -1.06 0.19
C ILE A 176 -11.80 0.09 0.52
N LYS A 177 -12.94 -0.23 1.13
CA LYS A 177 -13.99 0.75 1.46
C LYS A 177 -13.50 1.79 2.47
N ASP A 178 -12.67 1.37 3.41
CA ASP A 178 -12.23 2.18 4.54
C ASP A 178 -10.86 2.85 4.30
N GLY A 179 -10.36 2.75 3.04
CA GLY A 179 -9.20 3.52 2.59
C GLY A 179 -7.86 3.01 3.12
N VAL A 180 -7.58 1.71 2.99
CA VAL A 180 -6.22 1.15 3.26
C VAL A 180 -5.13 1.93 2.54
N VAL A 181 -5.44 2.41 1.33
CA VAL A 181 -4.52 3.26 0.56
C VAL A 181 -4.31 4.63 1.22
N ALA A 182 -5.34 5.20 1.85
CA ALA A 182 -5.22 6.47 2.56
C ALA A 182 -4.36 6.37 3.84
N MET A 183 -4.12 5.17 4.37
CA MET A 183 -3.29 4.99 5.56
C MET A 183 -1.80 5.02 5.30
N ASP A 184 -1.37 4.75 4.07
CA ASP A 184 0.03 4.88 3.68
C ASP A 184 0.46 6.34 3.51
N ASP A 185 -0.47 7.22 3.17
CA ASP A 185 -0.22 8.65 3.06
C ASP A 185 -0.10 9.35 4.45
N LEU A 186 -0.38 8.63 5.53
CA LEU A 186 -0.32 9.11 6.91
C LEU A 186 0.97 8.68 7.66
N ALA A 187 1.86 7.94 7.01
CA ALA A 187 3.15 7.49 7.55
C ALA A 187 4.31 8.34 7.02
#